data_3accc8ea2b0156cbcf8eaad74eca8d43
#
_entry.id   3accc8ea2b0156cbcf8eaad74eca8d43
#
_cell.length_a   1.000
_cell.length_b   1.000
_cell.length_c   1.000
_cell.angle_alpha   90.00
_cell.angle_beta   90.00
_cell.angle_gamma   90.00
#
_symmetry.space_group_name_H-M   'P 1'
#
loop_
_entity.id
_entity.type
_entity.pdbx_description
1 polymer ?
#
loop_
_entity_poly.entity_id
_entity_poly.type
_entity_poly.pdbx_seq_one_letter_code
_entity_poly.pdbx_strand_id
1 'polypeptide(L)' 'MLAKLEDSYQQFDSQTATLDKLDGLSVNFPRWRFNVRASNTEPLIRLNVEASGDKTLLDEKTKQLENWIVAQGGTPADH' A
#
# COMPACT_ATOMS: atom_id res chain seq x y z
N MET A 1 11.88 1.86 3.16
CA MET A 1 10.44 2.17 3.18
C MET A 1 9.55 0.92 3.22
N LEU A 2 9.81 -0.05 2.37
CA LEU A 2 8.97 -1.26 2.35
C LEU A 2 9.01 -2.03 3.65
N ALA A 3 10.18 -2.10 4.29
CA ALA A 3 10.30 -2.78 5.58
C ALA A 3 9.46 -2.11 6.67
N LYS A 4 9.39 -0.77 6.65
CA LYS A 4 8.54 -0.02 7.58
C LYS A 4 7.07 -0.29 7.33
N LEU A 5 6.67 -0.38 6.07
CA LEU A 5 5.30 -0.66 5.70
C LEU A 5 4.91 -2.08 6.11
N GLU A 6 5.82 -3.04 5.95
CA GLU A 6 5.62 -4.41 6.40
C GLU A 6 5.35 -4.48 7.90
N ASP A 7 6.02 -3.64 8.68
CA ASP A 7 5.82 -3.58 10.13
C ASP A 7 4.58 -2.78 10.52
N SER A 8 4.06 -1.94 9.64
CA SER A 8 3.03 -0.96 9.96
C SER A 8 1.70 -1.19 9.23
N TYR A 9 1.58 -2.25 8.44
CA TYR A 9 0.39 -2.44 7.61
C TYR A 9 -0.89 -2.56 8.42
N GLN A 10 -0.80 -2.97 9.67
CA GLN A 10 -1.97 -3.14 10.53
C GLN A 10 -2.67 -1.83 10.88
N GLN A 11 -2.00 -0.70 10.68
CA GLN A 11 -2.63 0.60 10.92
C GLN A 11 -3.72 0.92 9.89
N PHE A 12 -3.68 0.26 8.73
CA PHE A 12 -4.65 0.50 7.67
C PHE A 12 -5.90 -0.37 7.81
N ASP A 13 -5.74 -1.53 8.44
CA ASP A 13 -6.86 -2.44 8.67
C ASP A 13 -6.45 -3.43 9.77
N SER A 14 -7.32 -3.63 10.75
CA SER A 14 -7.05 -4.54 11.85
C SER A 14 -7.29 -6.01 11.51
N GLN A 15 -7.83 -6.29 10.34
CA GLN A 15 -8.07 -7.67 9.89
C GLN A 15 -6.77 -8.39 9.58
N THR A 16 -6.81 -9.70 9.65
CA THR A 16 -5.65 -10.52 9.30
C THR A 16 -5.34 -10.39 7.82
N ALA A 17 -4.06 -10.16 7.50
CA ALA A 17 -3.62 -10.00 6.13
C ALA A 17 -2.60 -11.05 5.75
N THR A 18 -2.51 -11.35 4.46
CA THR A 18 -1.46 -12.19 3.89
C THR A 18 -0.47 -11.30 3.16
N LEU A 19 0.81 -11.48 3.43
CA LEU A 19 1.87 -10.68 2.82
C LEU A 19 2.61 -11.49 1.76
N ASP A 20 2.98 -10.80 0.66
CA ASP A 20 3.75 -11.40 -0.42
C ASP A 20 4.82 -10.38 -0.84
N LYS A 21 6.05 -10.84 -0.98
CA LYS A 21 7.19 -9.98 -1.31
C LYS A 21 7.82 -10.31 -2.67
N LEU A 22 7.15 -11.06 -3.50
CA LEU A 22 7.68 -11.44 -4.81
C LEU A 22 7.92 -10.24 -5.71
N ASP A 23 7.05 -9.26 -5.63
CA ASP A 23 7.11 -8.10 -6.52
C ASP A 23 6.78 -6.85 -5.70
N GLY A 24 7.78 -6.36 -4.95
CA GLY A 24 7.56 -5.34 -3.96
C GLY A 24 6.89 -5.93 -2.74
N LEU A 25 5.99 -5.18 -2.12
CA LEU A 25 5.21 -5.63 -0.98
C LEU A 25 3.74 -5.66 -1.34
N SER A 26 3.14 -6.83 -1.29
CA SER A 26 1.70 -7.00 -1.45
C SER A 26 1.09 -7.39 -0.11
N VAL A 27 0.04 -6.69 0.29
CA VAL A 27 -0.70 -6.99 1.51
C VAL A 27 -2.14 -7.24 1.14
N ASN A 28 -2.64 -8.43 1.45
CA ASN A 28 -3.99 -8.84 1.08
C ASN A 28 -4.85 -8.96 2.32
N PHE A 29 -5.81 -8.04 2.46
CA PHE A 29 -6.83 -8.10 3.50
C PHE A 29 -8.09 -8.77 2.95
N PRO A 30 -9.02 -9.19 3.81
CA PRO A 30 -10.22 -9.88 3.34
C PRO A 30 -11.08 -9.10 2.35
N ARG A 31 -11.10 -7.77 2.45
CA ARG A 31 -11.97 -6.92 1.63
C ARG A 31 -11.24 -6.04 0.63
N TRP A 32 -9.91 -5.93 0.76
CA TRP A 32 -9.11 -5.08 -0.11
C TRP A 32 -7.66 -5.54 -0.06
N ARG A 33 -6.87 -5.02 -0.99
CA ARG A 33 -5.44 -5.34 -1.03
C ARG A 33 -4.68 -4.16 -1.59
N PHE A 34 -3.38 -4.12 -1.31
CA PHE A 34 -2.52 -3.14 -1.95
C PHE A 34 -1.16 -3.76 -2.27
N ASN A 35 -0.50 -3.15 -3.25
CA ASN A 35 0.87 -3.48 -3.62
C ASN A 35 1.67 -2.19 -3.67
N VAL A 36 2.86 -2.21 -3.11
CA VAL A 36 3.78 -1.08 -3.12
C VAL A 36 5.10 -1.55 -3.69
N ARG A 37 5.57 -0.86 -4.72
CA ARG A 37 6.84 -1.18 -5.39
C ARG A 37 7.71 0.06 -5.41
N ALA A 38 8.98 -0.09 -4.98
CA ALA A 38 9.96 0.99 -5.03
C ALA A 38 10.74 0.92 -6.35
N SER A 39 10.98 2.08 -6.95
CA SER A 39 11.88 2.17 -8.09
C SER A 39 13.33 2.15 -7.61
N ASN A 40 14.22 1.49 -8.35
CA ASN A 40 15.64 1.46 -8.02
C ASN A 40 16.38 2.75 -8.37
N THR A 41 15.83 3.55 -9.28
CA THR A 41 16.51 4.72 -9.83
C THR A 41 15.85 6.04 -9.49
N GLU A 42 14.63 6.03 -8.99
CA GLU A 42 13.87 7.24 -8.69
C GLU A 42 13.20 7.10 -7.35
N PRO A 43 12.93 8.22 -6.65
CA PRO A 43 12.20 8.18 -5.37
C PRO A 43 10.72 7.92 -5.53
N LEU A 44 10.31 7.38 -6.66
CA LEU A 44 8.90 7.07 -6.93
C LEU A 44 8.51 5.74 -6.32
N ILE A 45 7.39 5.74 -5.65
CA ILE A 45 6.80 4.53 -5.06
C ILE A 45 5.51 4.25 -5.83
N ARG A 46 5.48 3.11 -6.51
CA ARG A 46 4.28 2.70 -7.22
C ARG A 46 3.30 2.07 -6.24
N LEU A 47 2.10 2.62 -6.20
CA LEU A 47 1.04 2.16 -5.33
C LEU A 47 -0.12 1.65 -6.17
N ASN A 48 -0.57 0.45 -5.88
CA ASN A 48 -1.74 -0.14 -6.51
C ASN A 48 -2.68 -0.63 -5.41
N VAL A 49 -3.92 -0.16 -5.41
CA VAL A 49 -4.91 -0.52 -4.40
C VAL A 49 -6.14 -1.09 -5.08
N GLU A 50 -6.63 -2.21 -4.56
CA GLU A 50 -7.84 -2.85 -5.06
C GLU A 50 -8.79 -3.11 -3.90
N ALA A 51 -10.07 -2.90 -4.11
CA ALA A 51 -11.10 -3.20 -3.12
C ALA A 51 -12.25 -3.93 -3.81
N SER A 52 -12.83 -4.88 -3.10
CA SER A 52 -13.87 -5.74 -3.65
C SER A 52 -15.23 -5.04 -3.59
N GLY A 53 -15.60 -4.40 -4.71
CA GLY A 53 -16.93 -3.84 -4.87
C GLY A 53 -17.26 -2.61 -4.04
N ASP A 54 -16.27 -2.00 -3.38
CA ASP A 54 -16.50 -0.84 -2.51
C ASP A 54 -15.58 0.30 -2.91
N LYS A 55 -16.12 1.24 -3.69
CA LYS A 55 -15.35 2.39 -4.16
C LYS A 55 -14.96 3.33 -3.03
N THR A 56 -15.82 3.48 -2.03
CA THR A 56 -15.53 4.33 -0.87
C THR A 56 -14.34 3.77 -0.10
N LEU A 57 -14.32 2.46 0.12
CA LEU A 57 -13.19 1.80 0.77
C LEU A 57 -11.92 1.97 -0.05
N LEU A 58 -12.02 1.81 -1.36
CA LEU A 58 -10.88 1.97 -2.27
C LEU A 58 -10.27 3.38 -2.14
N ASP A 59 -11.11 4.41 -2.24
CA ASP A 59 -10.66 5.80 -2.16
C ASP A 59 -10.04 6.11 -0.81
N GLU A 60 -10.66 5.65 0.25
CA GLU A 60 -10.22 5.89 1.62
C GLU A 60 -8.84 5.25 1.87
N LYS A 61 -8.68 3.99 1.48
CA LYS A 61 -7.42 3.28 1.68
C LYS A 61 -6.31 3.82 0.79
N THR A 62 -6.63 4.21 -0.42
CA THR A 62 -5.67 4.83 -1.33
C THR A 62 -5.11 6.11 -0.71
N LYS A 63 -5.96 6.97 -0.18
CA LYS A 63 -5.52 8.21 0.46
C LYS A 63 -4.67 7.94 1.69
N GLN A 64 -5.04 6.97 2.50
CA GLN A 64 -4.26 6.62 3.69
C GLN A 64 -2.85 6.17 3.32
N LEU A 65 -2.74 5.33 2.29
CA LEU A 65 -1.46 4.83 1.83
C LEU A 65 -0.61 5.93 1.19
N GLU A 66 -1.23 6.79 0.38
CA GLU A 66 -0.53 7.92 -0.22
C GLU A 66 0.03 8.86 0.84
N ASN A 67 -0.78 9.18 1.84
CA ASN A 67 -0.35 10.05 2.94
C ASN A 67 0.79 9.41 3.72
N TRP A 68 0.73 8.11 3.94
CA TRP A 68 1.79 7.40 4.63
C TRP A 68 3.11 7.45 3.84
N ILE A 69 3.03 7.21 2.53
CA ILE A 69 4.21 7.26 1.65
C ILE A 69 4.85 8.65 1.68
N VAL A 70 4.04 9.69 1.57
CA VAL A 70 4.54 11.07 1.61
C VAL A 70 5.19 11.37 2.96
N ALA A 71 4.61 10.90 4.05
CA ALA A 71 5.16 11.08 5.39
C ALA A 71 6.52 10.41 5.54
N GLN A 72 6.80 9.36 4.79
CA GLN A 72 8.09 8.67 4.79
C GLN A 72 9.09 9.30 3.81
N GLY A 73 8.71 10.36 3.12
CA GLY A 73 9.59 11.03 2.17
C GLY A 73 9.54 10.47 0.76
N GLY A 74 8.62 9.55 0.47
CA GLY A 74 8.45 9.01 -0.86
C GLY A 74 7.47 9.83 -1.69
N THR A 75 7.45 9.59 -3.00
CA THR A 75 6.50 10.21 -3.91
C THR A 75 5.57 9.12 -4.45
N PRO A 76 4.29 9.11 -4.07
CA PRO A 76 3.39 8.09 -4.59
C PRO A 76 3.10 8.33 -6.05
N ALA A 77 3.18 7.27 -6.85
CA ALA A 77 2.84 7.31 -8.26
C ALA A 77 1.62 6.42 -8.47
N ASP A 78 0.56 6.98 -8.97
CA ASP A 78 -0.60 6.21 -9.37
C ASP A 78 -0.30 5.60 -10.74
N HIS A 79 -0.55 4.32 -10.85
CA HIS A 79 -0.34 3.58 -12.08
C HIS A 79 -1.25 4.03 -13.21
#